data_39b6a25abfc497960ac1fd2574e405d2
#
_entry.id   39b6a25abfc497960ac1fd2574e405d2
#
_cell.length_a   1.000
_cell.length_b   1.000
_cell.length_c   1.000
_cell.angle_alpha   90.00
_cell.angle_beta   90.00
_cell.angle_gamma   90.00
#
_symmetry.space_group_name_H-M   'P 1'
#
loop_
_entity.id
_entity.type
_entity.pdbx_description
1 polymer ?
#
loop_
_entity_poly.entity_id
_entity_poly.type
_entity_poly.pdbx_seq_one_letter_code
_entity_poly.pdbx_strand_id
1 'polypeptide(L)'
;MNILITGSSGFIASYVIEKLDQSNNIFGFDLKKTKITQLIFDIRKDLDRSKLPKKIDLIINLAAVHREPGHKPNEYFDTNILGAENITSFAEQVNCKQIIFTSSISPYGIEDKLKIEDTIPCPNTPYGSSKLAAEKIHIAWQNRDIKKRVLTIVRPGVVFGKGEGGNMSRLVKLIHKNFFFYM
;
A
#
# COMPACT_ATOMS: atom_id res chain seq x y z
N MET A 1 -4.06 -2.39 -20.33
CA MET A 1 -3.51 -3.36 -19.36
C MET A 1 -4.59 -3.78 -18.38
N ASN A 2 -4.52 -5.01 -17.83
CA ASN A 2 -5.35 -5.43 -16.71
C ASN A 2 -4.59 -5.11 -15.40
N ILE A 3 -5.09 -4.14 -14.63
CA ILE A 3 -4.43 -3.63 -13.42
C ILE A 3 -5.25 -4.01 -12.19
N LEU A 4 -4.65 -4.75 -11.28
CA LEU A 4 -5.24 -5.05 -9.97
C LEU A 4 -4.78 -4.01 -8.94
N ILE A 5 -5.73 -3.39 -8.23
CA ILE A 5 -5.45 -2.41 -7.19
C ILE A 5 -6.06 -2.89 -5.87
N THR A 6 -5.21 -3.15 -4.88
CA THR A 6 -5.68 -3.44 -3.51
C THR A 6 -5.79 -2.17 -2.70
N GLY A 7 -6.67 -2.14 -1.70
CA GLY A 7 -6.93 -0.90 -0.98
C GLY A 7 -7.64 0.15 -1.84
N SER A 8 -8.46 -0.29 -2.81
CA SER A 8 -9.06 0.54 -3.85
C SER A 8 -10.07 1.57 -3.34
N SER A 9 -10.57 1.44 -2.11
CA SER A 9 -11.42 2.46 -1.45
C SER A 9 -10.61 3.54 -0.73
N GLY A 10 -9.28 3.39 -0.69
CA GLY A 10 -8.39 4.28 0.04
C GLY A 10 -8.13 5.61 -0.68
N PHE A 11 -7.60 6.57 0.10
CA PHE A 11 -7.29 7.91 -0.39
C PHE A 11 -6.28 7.89 -1.55
N ILE A 12 -5.15 7.20 -1.40
CA ILE A 12 -4.14 7.10 -2.47
C ILE A 12 -4.72 6.44 -3.72
N ALA A 13 -5.49 5.36 -3.54
CA ALA A 13 -6.09 4.64 -4.66
C ALA A 13 -6.99 5.54 -5.51
N SER A 14 -7.79 6.42 -4.89
CA SER A 14 -8.68 7.31 -5.63
C SER A 14 -7.93 8.22 -6.59
N TYR A 15 -6.79 8.78 -6.17
CA TYR A 15 -5.95 9.61 -7.02
C TYR A 15 -5.18 8.82 -8.09
N VAL A 16 -4.66 7.64 -7.72
CA VAL A 16 -3.98 6.77 -8.68
C VAL A 16 -4.93 6.37 -9.80
N ILE A 17 -6.14 5.95 -9.46
CA ILE A 17 -7.15 5.51 -10.45
C ILE A 17 -7.59 6.66 -11.35
N GLU A 18 -7.76 7.88 -10.79
CA GLU A 18 -8.09 9.07 -11.59
C GLU A 18 -7.02 9.39 -12.63
N LYS A 19 -5.75 9.09 -12.34
CA LYS A 19 -4.62 9.38 -13.24
C LYS A 19 -4.27 8.25 -14.19
N LEU A 20 -4.81 7.05 -13.98
CA LEU A 20 -4.60 5.95 -14.92
C LEU A 20 -5.37 6.20 -16.21
N ASP A 21 -4.73 5.85 -17.33
CA ASP A 21 -5.34 5.92 -18.65
C ASP A 21 -6.62 5.07 -18.70
N GLN A 22 -7.70 5.65 -19.25
CA GLN A 22 -9.01 5.01 -19.38
C GLN A 22 -9.00 3.74 -20.27
N SER A 23 -7.95 3.54 -21.06
CA SER A 23 -7.74 2.30 -21.81
C SER A 23 -7.38 1.10 -20.93
N ASN A 24 -7.06 1.31 -19.64
CA ASN A 24 -6.76 0.25 -18.70
C ASN A 24 -8.03 -0.34 -18.09
N ASN A 25 -8.04 -1.67 -17.96
CA ASN A 25 -9.06 -2.37 -17.18
C ASN A 25 -8.61 -2.43 -15.71
N ILE A 26 -9.32 -1.74 -14.83
CA ILE A 26 -8.97 -1.65 -13.41
C ILE A 26 -9.86 -2.61 -12.61
N PHE A 27 -9.23 -3.45 -11.77
CA PHE A 27 -9.87 -4.38 -10.85
C PHE A 27 -9.54 -3.95 -9.41
N GLY A 28 -10.51 -3.35 -8.73
CA GLY A 28 -10.33 -2.83 -7.37
C GLY A 28 -10.72 -3.84 -6.31
N PHE A 29 -9.87 -4.02 -5.30
CA PHE A 29 -10.10 -4.83 -4.10
C PHE A 29 -10.07 -4.00 -2.85
N ASP A 30 -11.04 -4.20 -1.97
CA ASP A 30 -11.04 -3.58 -0.64
C ASP A 30 -12.03 -4.30 0.30
N LEU A 31 -11.94 -4.02 1.59
CA LEU A 31 -12.95 -4.41 2.58
C LEU A 31 -14.26 -3.61 2.43
N LYS A 32 -14.23 -2.45 1.78
CA LYS A 32 -15.37 -1.55 1.60
C LYS A 32 -15.76 -1.46 0.13
N LYS A 33 -17.07 -1.55 -0.12
CA LYS A 33 -17.63 -1.32 -1.46
C LYS A 33 -17.58 0.17 -1.80
N THR A 34 -17.05 0.48 -2.97
CA THR A 34 -17.10 1.82 -3.58
C THR A 34 -17.46 1.69 -5.07
N LYS A 35 -17.56 2.80 -5.80
CA LYS A 35 -17.75 2.75 -7.25
C LYS A 35 -16.60 2.02 -7.98
N ILE A 36 -15.42 2.00 -7.37
CA ILE A 36 -14.18 1.44 -7.95
C ILE A 36 -13.91 0.03 -7.41
N THR A 37 -14.36 -0.27 -6.19
CA THR A 37 -14.18 -1.59 -5.58
C THR A 37 -15.14 -2.59 -6.20
N GLN A 38 -14.64 -3.43 -7.07
CA GLN A 38 -15.43 -4.47 -7.73
C GLN A 38 -15.56 -5.71 -6.87
N LEU A 39 -14.54 -6.02 -6.06
CA LEU A 39 -14.54 -7.17 -5.17
C LEU A 39 -14.31 -6.74 -3.73
N ILE A 40 -15.28 -7.09 -2.87
CA ILE A 40 -15.09 -6.97 -1.42
C ILE A 40 -14.28 -8.17 -0.98
N PHE A 41 -13.07 -7.89 -0.48
CA PHE A 41 -12.12 -8.93 -0.16
C PHE A 41 -11.16 -8.50 0.96
N ASP A 42 -10.86 -9.46 1.85
CA ASP A 42 -9.86 -9.28 2.90
C ASP A 42 -8.50 -9.79 2.41
N ILE A 43 -7.52 -8.90 2.27
CA ILE A 43 -6.19 -9.21 1.75
C ILE A 43 -5.44 -10.25 2.61
N ARG A 44 -5.88 -10.48 3.85
CA ARG A 44 -5.34 -11.53 4.73
C ARG A 44 -5.76 -12.95 4.32
N LYS A 45 -6.66 -13.08 3.36
CA LYS A 45 -7.16 -14.36 2.86
C LYS A 45 -6.62 -14.64 1.46
N ASP A 46 -6.64 -15.91 1.07
CA ASP A 46 -6.28 -16.31 -0.29
C ASP A 46 -7.22 -15.67 -1.32
N LEU A 47 -6.65 -15.09 -2.37
CA LEU A 47 -7.42 -14.48 -3.44
C LEU A 47 -8.11 -15.55 -4.31
N ASP A 48 -9.43 -15.45 -4.41
CA ASP A 48 -10.20 -16.31 -5.31
C ASP A 48 -10.00 -15.88 -6.77
N ARG A 49 -9.16 -16.64 -7.47
CA ARG A 49 -8.82 -16.41 -8.86
C ARG A 49 -10.04 -16.48 -9.81
N SER A 50 -11.10 -17.19 -9.44
CA SER A 50 -12.29 -17.36 -10.29
C SER A 50 -13.03 -16.05 -10.58
N LYS A 51 -12.85 -15.05 -9.70
CA LYS A 51 -13.47 -13.72 -9.78
C LYS A 51 -12.64 -12.68 -10.52
N LEU A 52 -11.53 -13.08 -11.08
CA LEU A 52 -10.54 -12.17 -11.69
C LEU A 52 -10.24 -12.58 -13.15
N PRO A 53 -9.73 -11.64 -13.96
CA PRO A 53 -9.27 -12.00 -15.29
C PRO A 53 -8.12 -13.00 -15.22
N LYS A 54 -8.05 -13.88 -16.23
CA LYS A 54 -6.99 -14.90 -16.31
C LYS A 54 -5.59 -14.30 -16.35
N LYS A 55 -5.46 -13.06 -16.81
CA LYS A 55 -4.19 -12.34 -16.92
C LYS A 55 -4.28 -11.01 -16.19
N ILE A 56 -3.36 -10.76 -15.29
CA ILE A 56 -3.08 -9.47 -14.65
C ILE A 56 -1.71 -9.00 -15.12
N ASP A 57 -1.65 -7.79 -15.67
CA ASP A 57 -0.41 -7.20 -16.17
C ASP A 57 0.38 -6.46 -15.08
N LEU A 58 -0.33 -5.81 -14.15
CA LEU A 58 0.23 -5.03 -13.06
C LEU A 58 -0.60 -5.18 -11.78
N ILE A 59 0.06 -5.33 -10.65
CA ILE A 59 -0.54 -5.23 -9.32
C ILE A 59 -0.05 -3.95 -8.65
N ILE A 60 -0.97 -3.09 -8.20
CA ILE A 60 -0.68 -1.93 -7.35
C ILE A 60 -1.20 -2.26 -5.95
N ASN A 61 -0.27 -2.60 -5.05
CA ASN A 61 -0.61 -3.00 -3.69
C ASN A 61 -0.59 -1.80 -2.74
N LEU A 62 -1.78 -1.23 -2.47
CA LEU A 62 -2.00 -0.10 -1.58
C LEU A 62 -2.68 -0.50 -0.25
N ALA A 63 -3.19 -1.74 -0.16
CA ALA A 63 -3.88 -2.19 1.05
C ALA A 63 -2.91 -2.29 2.22
N ALA A 64 -3.27 -1.66 3.34
CA ALA A 64 -2.49 -1.72 4.58
C ALA A 64 -3.33 -1.26 5.78
N VAL A 65 -2.99 -1.76 6.94
CA VAL A 65 -3.26 -1.06 8.21
C VAL A 65 -2.12 -0.05 8.40
N HIS A 66 -2.46 1.26 8.42
CA HIS A 66 -1.45 2.33 8.34
C HIS A 66 -1.59 3.42 9.39
N ARG A 67 -2.78 3.56 10.01
CA ARG A 67 -3.02 4.65 10.99
C ARG A 67 -2.29 4.33 12.30
N GLU A 68 -1.34 5.19 12.69
CA GLU A 68 -0.54 5.04 13.90
C GLU A 68 -0.51 6.36 14.69
N PRO A 69 -0.89 6.35 15.99
CA PRO A 69 -1.57 5.25 16.68
C PRO A 69 -3.00 5.03 16.17
N GLY A 70 -3.58 3.87 16.41
CA GLY A 70 -4.98 3.61 16.03
C GLY A 70 -5.34 2.13 15.91
N HIS A 71 -4.34 1.27 15.95
CA HIS A 71 -4.50 -0.19 15.86
C HIS A 71 -3.66 -0.90 16.92
N LYS A 72 -4.03 -2.13 17.25
CA LYS A 72 -3.18 -3.00 18.07
C LYS A 72 -1.96 -3.44 17.26
N PRO A 73 -0.80 -3.68 17.92
CA PRO A 73 0.42 -4.07 17.22
C PRO A 73 0.25 -5.25 16.26
N ASN A 74 -0.48 -6.29 16.67
CA ASN A 74 -0.72 -7.47 15.84
C ASN A 74 -1.52 -7.16 14.56
N GLU A 75 -2.42 -6.18 14.56
CA GLU A 75 -3.21 -5.84 13.37
C GLU A 75 -2.35 -5.35 12.21
N TYR A 76 -1.25 -4.64 12.51
CA TYR A 76 -0.28 -4.24 11.49
C TYR A 76 0.42 -5.44 10.87
N PHE A 77 0.88 -6.39 11.71
CA PHE A 77 1.56 -7.58 11.23
C PHE A 77 0.59 -8.50 10.46
N ASP A 78 -0.57 -8.79 11.04
CA ASP A 78 -1.58 -9.67 10.43
C ASP A 78 -2.01 -9.14 9.05
N THR A 79 -2.20 -7.83 8.89
CA THR A 79 -2.69 -7.29 7.61
C THR A 79 -1.55 -7.06 6.62
N ASN A 80 -0.44 -6.44 7.06
CA ASN A 80 0.59 -6.01 6.12
C ASN A 80 1.48 -7.17 5.67
N ILE A 81 1.73 -8.16 6.54
CA ILE A 81 2.55 -9.34 6.22
C ILE A 81 1.73 -10.36 5.42
N LEU A 82 0.60 -10.85 6.00
CA LEU A 82 -0.23 -11.82 5.28
C LEU A 82 -0.72 -11.26 3.95
N GLY A 83 -1.06 -9.96 3.91
CA GLY A 83 -1.42 -9.29 2.67
C GLY A 83 -0.30 -9.30 1.63
N ALA A 84 0.95 -9.11 2.04
CA ALA A 84 2.09 -9.19 1.13
C ALA A 84 2.32 -10.63 0.62
N GLU A 85 2.21 -11.63 1.50
CA GLU A 85 2.31 -13.05 1.15
C GLU A 85 1.23 -13.46 0.15
N ASN A 86 -0.04 -13.11 0.42
CA ASN A 86 -1.16 -13.45 -0.45
C ASN A 86 -1.05 -12.76 -1.81
N ILE A 87 -0.65 -11.49 -1.87
CA ILE A 87 -0.48 -10.76 -3.13
C ILE A 87 0.67 -11.33 -3.96
N THR A 88 1.80 -11.65 -3.34
CA THR A 88 2.94 -12.24 -4.08
C THR A 88 2.64 -13.66 -4.54
N SER A 89 1.96 -14.47 -3.74
CA SER A 89 1.45 -15.79 -4.13
C SER A 89 0.46 -15.68 -5.31
N PHE A 90 -0.50 -14.76 -5.22
CA PHE A 90 -1.45 -14.51 -6.29
C PHE A 90 -0.74 -14.06 -7.58
N ALA A 91 0.25 -13.17 -7.50
CA ALA A 91 1.03 -12.74 -8.66
C ALA A 91 1.70 -13.93 -9.37
N GLU A 92 2.17 -14.93 -8.63
CA GLU A 92 2.70 -16.17 -9.20
C GLU A 92 1.62 -17.00 -9.91
N GLN A 93 0.47 -17.16 -9.26
CA GLN A 93 -0.65 -17.95 -9.82
C GLN A 93 -1.17 -17.39 -11.14
N VAL A 94 -1.21 -16.05 -11.30
CA VAL A 94 -1.68 -15.39 -12.53
C VAL A 94 -0.54 -15.00 -13.46
N ASN A 95 0.70 -15.39 -13.13
CA ASN A 95 1.91 -15.06 -13.88
C ASN A 95 2.10 -13.54 -14.09
N CYS A 96 1.67 -12.72 -13.10
CA CYS A 96 1.91 -11.28 -13.11
C CYS A 96 3.40 -11.00 -12.88
N LYS A 97 3.97 -10.12 -13.69
CA LYS A 97 5.41 -9.83 -13.64
C LYS A 97 5.74 -8.47 -13.04
N GLN A 98 4.74 -7.67 -12.75
CA GLN A 98 4.95 -6.31 -12.26
C GLN A 98 4.14 -6.05 -10.99
N ILE A 99 4.83 -5.61 -9.93
CA ILE A 99 4.19 -5.18 -8.68
C ILE A 99 4.72 -3.80 -8.32
N ILE A 100 3.81 -2.87 -8.02
CA ILE A 100 4.10 -1.62 -7.31
C ILE A 100 3.59 -1.80 -5.89
N PHE A 101 4.49 -1.76 -4.92
CA PHE A 101 4.17 -1.88 -3.50
C PHE A 101 4.33 -0.54 -2.79
N THR A 102 3.27 -0.05 -2.18
CA THR A 102 3.33 1.16 -1.36
C THR A 102 3.72 0.81 0.06
N SER A 103 4.97 1.09 0.38
CA SER A 103 5.54 1.02 1.72
C SER A 103 5.32 2.35 2.48
N SER A 104 6.30 2.83 3.19
CA SER A 104 6.31 4.07 3.97
C SER A 104 7.75 4.51 4.23
N ILE A 105 7.96 5.75 4.66
CA ILE A 105 9.22 6.17 5.28
C ILE A 105 9.43 5.56 6.68
N SER A 106 8.36 5.06 7.33
CA SER A 106 8.41 4.49 8.69
C SER A 106 9.42 3.34 8.88
N PRO A 107 9.74 2.50 7.88
CA PRO A 107 10.84 1.55 7.95
C PRO A 107 12.21 2.16 8.28
N TYR A 108 12.45 3.42 7.96
CA TYR A 108 13.73 4.06 8.29
C TYR A 108 13.89 4.37 9.78
N GLY A 109 12.78 4.41 10.54
CA GLY A 109 12.77 4.85 11.93
C GLY A 109 12.95 6.36 12.10
N ILE A 110 13.09 6.79 13.34
CA ILE A 110 13.28 8.21 13.71
C ILE A 110 14.77 8.46 13.90
N GLU A 111 15.32 9.35 13.12
CA GLU A 111 16.70 9.85 13.23
C GLU A 111 16.79 11.22 12.53
N ASP A 112 17.61 12.13 13.03
CA ASP A 112 17.77 13.48 12.48
C ASP A 112 18.62 13.53 11.19
N LYS A 113 19.17 12.40 10.74
CA LYS A 113 19.96 12.33 9.52
C LYS A 113 19.09 12.17 8.28
N LEU A 114 19.54 12.74 7.18
CA LEU A 114 18.94 12.53 5.86
C LEU A 114 18.89 11.04 5.54
N LYS A 115 17.72 10.56 5.14
CA LYS A 115 17.47 9.19 4.68
C LYS A 115 17.38 9.15 3.17
N ILE A 116 18.05 8.19 2.58
CA ILE A 116 18.00 7.86 1.15
C ILE A 116 17.58 6.40 0.99
N GLU A 117 17.33 5.95 -0.22
CA GLU A 117 16.83 4.60 -0.51
C GLU A 117 17.76 3.51 0.00
N ASP A 118 19.07 3.73 0.00
CA ASP A 118 20.10 2.79 0.48
C ASP A 118 20.33 2.84 2.00
N THR A 119 19.66 3.77 2.70
CA THR A 119 19.75 3.82 4.17
C THR A 119 19.24 2.52 4.77
N ILE A 120 20.01 1.93 5.69
CA ILE A 120 19.63 0.70 6.39
C ILE A 120 18.36 0.98 7.22
N PRO A 121 17.26 0.27 6.97
CA PRO A 121 16.03 0.43 7.73
C PRO A 121 16.20 0.03 9.20
N CYS A 122 15.71 0.88 10.10
CA CYS A 122 15.71 0.64 11.55
C CYS A 122 14.36 1.09 12.14
N PRO A 123 13.26 0.37 11.85
CA PRO A 123 11.93 0.77 12.29
C PRO A 123 11.80 0.70 13.81
N ASN A 124 11.18 1.71 14.39
CA ASN A 124 10.94 1.82 15.83
C ASN A 124 9.44 1.71 16.20
N THR A 125 8.59 1.38 15.23
CA THR A 125 7.14 1.21 15.44
C THR A 125 6.65 -0.11 14.85
N PRO A 126 5.54 -0.69 15.38
CA PRO A 126 4.91 -1.87 14.81
C PRO A 126 4.53 -1.70 13.33
N TYR A 127 4.03 -0.52 12.97
CA TYR A 127 3.70 -0.19 11.58
C TYR A 127 4.97 -0.22 10.69
N GLY A 128 6.01 0.52 11.07
CA GLY A 128 7.27 0.54 10.33
C GLY A 128 7.88 -0.85 10.16
N SER A 129 7.88 -1.65 11.25
CA SER A 129 8.37 -3.04 11.22
C SER A 129 7.55 -3.92 10.29
N SER A 130 6.22 -3.81 10.31
CA SER A 130 5.33 -4.59 9.44
C SER A 130 5.51 -4.21 7.96
N LYS A 131 5.72 -2.91 7.66
CA LYS A 131 5.98 -2.46 6.27
C LYS A 131 7.34 -2.95 5.78
N LEU A 132 8.38 -2.92 6.63
CA LEU A 132 9.69 -3.48 6.28
C LEU A 132 9.61 -4.98 5.99
N ALA A 133 8.91 -5.74 6.82
CA ALA A 133 8.70 -7.17 6.59
C ALA A 133 7.97 -7.41 5.25
N ALA A 134 6.93 -6.65 4.96
CA ALA A 134 6.22 -6.72 3.68
C ALA A 134 7.12 -6.37 2.48
N GLU A 135 8.02 -5.39 2.59
CA GLU A 135 9.03 -5.12 1.56
C GLU A 135 9.90 -6.35 1.27
N LYS A 136 10.39 -7.02 2.33
CA LYS A 136 11.22 -8.22 2.18
C LYS A 136 10.50 -9.36 1.48
N ILE A 137 9.19 -9.54 1.72
CA ILE A 137 8.36 -10.53 1.03
C ILE A 137 8.27 -10.19 -0.47
N HIS A 138 8.01 -8.94 -0.83
CA HIS A 138 7.95 -8.52 -2.23
C HIS A 138 9.32 -8.65 -2.92
N ILE A 139 10.41 -8.31 -2.25
CA ILE A 139 11.78 -8.50 -2.75
C ILE A 139 12.07 -9.99 -2.97
N ALA A 140 11.69 -10.87 -2.03
CA ALA A 140 11.84 -12.31 -2.20
C ALA A 140 11.04 -12.82 -3.41
N TRP A 141 9.83 -12.31 -3.65
CA TRP A 141 9.06 -12.60 -4.85
C TRP A 141 9.82 -12.19 -6.12
N GLN A 142 10.39 -10.98 -6.18
CA GLN A 142 11.16 -10.53 -7.34
C GLN A 142 12.39 -11.41 -7.59
N ASN A 143 13.12 -11.76 -6.52
CA ASN A 143 14.37 -12.51 -6.60
C ASN A 143 14.19 -13.94 -7.13
N ARG A 144 12.98 -14.52 -7.05
CA ARG A 144 12.71 -15.84 -7.64
C ARG A 144 12.79 -15.84 -9.17
N ASP A 145 12.63 -14.68 -9.84
CA ASP A 145 12.79 -14.54 -11.30
C ASP A 145 13.16 -13.07 -11.64
N ILE A 146 14.32 -12.65 -11.17
CA ILE A 146 14.77 -11.24 -11.25
C ILE A 146 14.89 -10.72 -12.69
N LYS A 147 15.07 -11.62 -13.66
CA LYS A 147 15.15 -11.25 -15.09
C LYS A 147 13.79 -10.88 -15.68
N LYS A 148 12.70 -11.34 -15.10
CA LYS A 148 11.34 -11.16 -15.63
C LYS A 148 10.42 -10.41 -14.70
N ARG A 149 10.71 -10.35 -13.40
CA ARG A 149 9.85 -9.67 -12.40
C ARG A 149 10.37 -8.28 -12.12
N VAL A 150 9.47 -7.31 -12.15
CA VAL A 150 9.73 -5.91 -11.82
C VAL A 150 8.98 -5.55 -10.56
N LEU A 151 9.72 -5.13 -9.54
CA LEU A 151 9.17 -4.62 -8.29
C LEU A 151 9.54 -3.14 -8.14
N THR A 152 8.54 -2.31 -7.90
CA THR A 152 8.74 -0.92 -7.47
C THR A 152 8.23 -0.78 -6.04
N ILE A 153 9.12 -0.43 -5.11
CA ILE A 153 8.76 -0.11 -3.73
C ILE A 153 8.71 1.41 -3.60
N VAL A 154 7.55 1.94 -3.22
CA VAL A 154 7.36 3.38 -2.99
C VAL A 154 7.29 3.61 -1.49
N ARG A 155 8.17 4.44 -0.93
CA ARG A 155 8.22 4.84 0.48
C ARG A 155 7.75 6.29 0.63
N PRO A 156 6.44 6.56 0.60
CA PRO A 156 5.94 7.93 0.72
C PRO A 156 6.16 8.46 2.14
N GLY A 157 6.37 9.77 2.23
CA GLY A 157 6.24 10.54 3.47
C GLY A 157 4.77 10.80 3.81
N VAL A 158 4.47 12.00 4.32
CA VAL A 158 3.09 12.40 4.59
C VAL A 158 2.35 12.63 3.28
N VAL A 159 1.35 11.79 3.00
CA VAL A 159 0.48 11.95 1.83
C VAL A 159 -0.76 12.75 2.25
N PHE A 160 -1.02 13.86 1.60
CA PHE A 160 -2.14 14.75 1.90
C PHE A 160 -2.77 15.33 0.64
N GLY A 161 -4.01 15.81 0.75
CA GLY A 161 -4.75 16.42 -0.35
C GLY A 161 -6.24 16.50 -0.05
N LYS A 162 -7.02 16.94 -1.03
CA LYS A 162 -8.48 17.06 -0.89
C LYS A 162 -9.09 15.67 -0.65
N GLY A 163 -9.86 15.53 0.44
CA GLY A 163 -10.49 14.26 0.82
C GLY A 163 -9.65 13.37 1.75
N GLU A 164 -8.40 13.77 2.08
CA GLU A 164 -7.61 13.13 3.12
C GLU A 164 -8.21 13.45 4.49
N GLY A 165 -8.45 12.44 5.33
CA GLY A 165 -9.05 12.61 6.67
C GLY A 165 -8.06 12.55 7.82
N GLY A 166 -6.75 12.66 7.57
CA GLY A 166 -5.69 12.48 8.55
C GLY A 166 -5.22 13.78 9.23
N ASN A 167 -3.97 13.73 9.70
CA ASN A 167 -3.39 14.78 10.54
C ASN A 167 -3.22 16.12 9.81
N MET A 168 -2.84 16.11 8.53
CA MET A 168 -2.67 17.34 7.76
C MET A 168 -3.99 18.08 7.57
N SER A 169 -5.06 17.37 7.24
CA SER A 169 -6.40 17.97 7.13
C SER A 169 -6.90 18.53 8.47
N ARG A 170 -6.56 17.88 9.59
CA ARG A 170 -6.87 18.38 10.94
C ARG A 170 -6.07 19.64 11.26
N LEU A 171 -4.77 19.64 10.97
CA LEU A 171 -3.89 20.79 11.17
C LEU A 171 -4.39 22.01 10.37
N VAL A 172 -4.68 21.84 9.08
CA VAL A 172 -5.23 22.90 8.23
C VAL A 172 -6.53 23.46 8.81
N LYS A 173 -7.45 22.59 9.29
CA LYS A 173 -8.69 23.04 9.93
C LYS A 173 -8.45 23.81 11.23
N LEU A 174 -7.45 23.44 12.03
CA LEU A 174 -7.09 24.16 13.25
C LEU A 174 -6.51 25.54 12.93
N ILE A 175 -5.61 25.62 11.94
CA ILE A 175 -5.05 26.90 11.47
C ILE A 175 -6.17 27.85 11.00
N HIS A 176 -7.10 27.36 10.18
CA HIS A 176 -8.24 28.16 9.70
C HIS A 176 -9.17 28.64 10.81
N LYS A 177 -9.20 27.95 11.95
CA LYS A 177 -9.99 28.35 13.13
C LYS A 177 -9.19 29.21 14.10
N ASN A 178 -7.97 29.62 13.77
CA ASN A 178 -7.03 30.33 14.63
C ASN A 178 -6.73 29.60 15.97
N PHE A 179 -6.84 28.27 15.99
CA PHE A 179 -6.51 27.41 17.13
C PHE A 179 -5.10 26.80 17.03
N PHE A 180 -4.17 27.48 16.38
CA PHE A 180 -2.79 27.04 16.27
C PHE A 180 -1.92 27.81 17.26
N PHE A 181 -1.31 27.11 18.21
CA PHE A 181 -0.33 27.66 19.12
C PHE A 181 1.05 27.18 18.72
N TYR A 182 1.98 28.12 18.60
CA TYR A 182 3.40 27.81 18.42
C TYR A 182 3.93 27.32 19.78
N MET A 183 4.49 26.11 19.83
CA MET A 183 5.22 25.60 20.99
C MET A 183 6.71 25.70 20.73
#